data_582236bba0cf903e1e322a1a725e457c
#
_entry.id   582236bba0cf903e1e322a1a725e457c
#
_cell.length_a   1.000
_cell.length_b   1.000
_cell.length_c   1.000
_cell.angle_alpha   90.00
_cell.angle_beta   90.00
_cell.angle_gamma   90.00
#
_symmetry.space_group_name_H-M   'P 1'
#
loop_
_entity.id
_entity.type
_entity.pdbx_description
1 polymer ?
#
loop_
_entity_poly.entity_id
_entity_poly.type
_entity_poly.pdbx_seq_one_letter_code
_entity_poly.pdbx_strand_id
1 'polypeptide(L)'
;MQSVSIHDFRVTDAILARTDPDAGDVVFLGPSGNAAFPFVVWRRLSAPGGLYIDACEIVASDGDIIDMIERKYELDGESLIQDIIDEFRNTVFPGPGTYTLRYYVYDDHLLDTPFQVVQSDPPYGAVVPGPVDAALSKSTIAWVAVPQTDGDQVTKAVWYGYDQGRVYLLTGPGEQEVPGLAEGSKHVKLIVRSKDVQSKVGEVTCVTQLLPKDAEWERIAREVLLGRRLNLLDGEKAVDRWKKDCEIVQLTPILDHFFAE
;
A
#
# COMPACT_ATOMS: atom_id res chain seq x y z
N MET A 1 -17.61 32.71 -16.92
CA MET A 1 -16.75 31.62 -16.45
C MET A 1 -16.62 31.74 -14.94
N GLN A 2 -16.97 30.71 -14.22
CA GLN A 2 -16.68 30.63 -12.77
C GLN A 2 -15.18 30.39 -12.62
N SER A 3 -14.47 31.29 -11.94
CA SER A 3 -13.02 31.13 -11.76
C SER A 3 -12.73 30.15 -10.64
N VAL A 4 -12.05 29.05 -10.97
CA VAL A 4 -11.43 28.15 -10.00
C VAL A 4 -10.08 28.73 -9.62
N SER A 5 -9.79 28.81 -8.32
CA SER A 5 -8.49 29.22 -7.80
C SER A 5 -7.80 28.01 -7.15
N ILE A 6 -6.60 27.69 -7.59
CA ILE A 6 -5.78 26.63 -7.04
C ILE A 6 -4.85 27.22 -6.00
N HIS A 7 -4.90 26.72 -4.76
CA HIS A 7 -4.11 27.19 -3.62
C HIS A 7 -2.89 26.31 -3.37
N ASP A 8 -3.03 24.99 -3.63
CA ASP A 8 -1.94 24.02 -3.52
C ASP A 8 -2.24 22.84 -4.43
N PHE A 9 -1.18 22.20 -4.91
CA PHE A 9 -1.27 21.10 -5.84
C PHE A 9 -0.05 20.19 -5.73
N ARG A 10 -0.25 18.90 -5.44
CA ARG A 10 0.84 17.95 -5.18
C ARG A 10 0.60 16.60 -5.83
N VAL A 11 1.68 15.97 -6.26
CA VAL A 11 1.72 14.58 -6.72
C VAL A 11 2.68 13.82 -5.83
N THR A 12 2.18 12.99 -4.95
CA THR A 12 3.04 12.29 -4.00
C THR A 12 2.60 10.86 -3.76
N ASP A 13 3.54 10.02 -3.35
CA ASP A 13 3.25 8.66 -2.95
C ASP A 13 2.12 8.60 -1.91
N ALA A 14 1.21 7.64 -2.07
CA ALA A 14 -0.03 7.57 -1.28
C ALA A 14 0.22 7.32 0.22
N ILE A 15 1.34 6.70 0.58
CA ILE A 15 1.71 6.49 1.98
C ILE A 15 2.42 7.73 2.52
N LEU A 16 3.36 8.30 1.76
CA LEU A 16 4.04 9.54 2.16
C LEU A 16 3.06 10.70 2.33
N ALA A 17 2.05 10.81 1.48
CA ALA A 17 0.99 11.81 1.64
C ALA A 17 0.33 11.81 3.03
N ARG A 18 0.32 10.66 3.71
CA ARG A 18 -0.29 10.48 5.03
C ARG A 18 0.71 10.58 6.19
N THR A 19 1.96 10.23 5.94
CA THR A 19 2.98 10.06 6.98
C THR A 19 4.02 11.17 7.00
N ASP A 20 4.22 11.86 5.89
CA ASP A 20 5.18 12.95 5.72
C ASP A 20 4.58 14.08 4.88
N PRO A 21 3.97 15.10 5.53
CA PRO A 21 3.37 16.23 4.83
C PRO A 21 4.37 17.06 4.01
N ASP A 22 5.66 16.93 4.30
CA ASP A 22 6.75 17.62 3.61
C ASP A 22 7.39 16.78 2.50
N ALA A 23 6.87 15.56 2.26
CA ALA A 23 7.29 14.73 1.14
C ALA A 23 7.14 15.50 -0.17
N GLY A 24 8.20 15.50 -0.96
CA GLY A 24 8.21 16.14 -2.27
C GLY A 24 7.31 15.44 -3.29
N ASP A 25 7.13 16.07 -4.43
CA ASP A 25 6.38 15.52 -5.56
C ASP A 25 7.14 14.36 -6.21
N VAL A 26 6.99 13.17 -5.63
CA VAL A 26 7.70 11.96 -6.02
C VAL A 26 6.77 10.76 -6.09
N VAL A 27 6.95 9.96 -7.15
CA VAL A 27 6.29 8.67 -7.37
C VAL A 27 7.37 7.60 -7.50
N PHE A 28 7.18 6.46 -6.86
CA PHE A 28 8.13 5.36 -6.89
C PHE A 28 7.70 4.28 -7.88
N LEU A 29 8.66 3.77 -8.63
CA LEU A 29 8.54 2.51 -9.37
C LEU A 29 9.20 1.41 -8.55
N GLY A 30 8.73 0.18 -8.71
CA GLY A 30 9.42 -0.96 -8.11
C GLY A 30 10.86 -1.10 -8.64
N PRO A 31 11.74 -1.81 -7.90
CA PRO A 31 13.15 -1.93 -8.26
C PRO A 31 13.40 -2.61 -9.61
N SER A 32 12.44 -3.37 -10.11
CA SER A 32 12.55 -4.16 -11.37
C SER A 32 11.38 -3.96 -12.32
N GLY A 33 10.58 -2.91 -12.18
CA GLY A 33 9.39 -2.71 -13.03
C GLY A 33 9.06 -1.25 -13.30
N ASN A 34 8.12 -1.06 -14.21
CA ASN A 34 7.64 0.25 -14.62
C ASN A 34 6.27 0.62 -14.01
N ALA A 35 5.68 -0.29 -13.25
CA ALA A 35 4.45 0.00 -12.54
C ALA A 35 4.74 0.85 -11.31
N ALA A 36 3.98 1.91 -11.16
CA ALA A 36 4.09 2.79 -10.01
C ALA A 36 3.45 2.18 -8.76
N PHE A 37 4.04 2.48 -7.62
CA PHE A 37 3.33 2.38 -6.36
C PHE A 37 2.13 3.31 -6.36
N PRO A 38 1.08 3.02 -5.60
CA PRO A 38 -0.06 3.92 -5.49
C PRO A 38 0.41 5.32 -5.08
N PHE A 39 -0.05 6.32 -5.79
CA PHE A 39 0.22 7.72 -5.50
C PHE A 39 -1.06 8.54 -5.57
N VAL A 40 -1.04 9.72 -4.99
CA VAL A 40 -2.16 10.63 -4.96
C VAL A 40 -1.84 11.93 -5.65
N VAL A 41 -2.85 12.48 -6.29
CA VAL A 41 -2.92 13.88 -6.70
C VAL A 41 -3.80 14.59 -5.67
N TRP A 42 -3.18 15.42 -4.87
CA TRP A 42 -3.88 16.25 -3.90
C TRP A 42 -3.92 17.69 -4.38
N ARG A 43 -5.10 18.26 -4.35
CA ARG A 43 -5.31 19.65 -4.73
C ARG A 43 -6.19 20.37 -3.73
N ARG A 44 -5.79 21.58 -3.43
CA ARG A 44 -6.54 22.53 -2.60
C ARG A 44 -7.02 23.66 -3.49
N LEU A 45 -8.31 23.80 -3.61
CA LEU A 45 -8.91 24.80 -4.50
C LEU A 45 -10.11 25.49 -3.85
N SER A 46 -10.45 26.65 -4.42
CA SER A 46 -11.71 27.33 -4.12
C SER A 46 -12.40 27.72 -5.43
N ALA A 47 -13.71 27.57 -5.43
CA ALA A 47 -14.58 27.95 -6.53
C ALA A 47 -15.99 28.28 -6.01
N PRO A 48 -16.80 29.03 -6.76
CA PRO A 48 -18.21 29.22 -6.45
C PRO A 48 -18.94 27.88 -6.35
N GLY A 49 -20.08 27.84 -5.63
CA GLY A 49 -20.94 26.67 -5.58
C GLY A 49 -21.39 26.25 -6.97
N GLY A 50 -21.41 24.95 -7.21
CA GLY A 50 -21.81 24.37 -8.48
C GLY A 50 -21.22 23.01 -8.76
N LEU A 51 -21.59 22.47 -9.91
CA LEU A 51 -21.13 21.20 -10.41
C LEU A 51 -19.87 21.41 -11.25
N TYR A 52 -18.80 20.65 -10.95
CA TYR A 52 -17.54 20.71 -11.66
C TYR A 52 -17.18 19.35 -12.26
N ILE A 53 -16.51 19.41 -13.39
CA ILE A 53 -15.82 18.26 -14.02
C ILE A 53 -14.37 18.68 -14.12
N ASP A 54 -13.49 17.92 -13.48
CA ASP A 54 -12.06 18.14 -13.61
C ASP A 54 -11.33 16.89 -14.13
N ALA A 55 -10.17 17.10 -14.70
CA ALA A 55 -9.31 16.03 -15.18
C ALA A 55 -7.86 16.29 -14.78
N CYS A 56 -7.19 15.20 -14.38
CA CYS A 56 -5.75 15.16 -14.16
C CYS A 56 -5.14 14.22 -15.20
N GLU A 57 -4.29 14.71 -16.07
CA GLU A 57 -3.52 13.94 -17.05
C GLU A 57 -2.07 13.84 -16.62
N ILE A 58 -1.52 12.63 -16.64
CA ILE A 58 -0.09 12.39 -16.46
C ILE A 58 0.54 12.31 -17.85
N VAL A 59 1.50 13.17 -18.11
CA VAL A 59 2.09 13.36 -19.43
C VAL A 59 3.59 13.16 -19.37
N ALA A 60 4.11 12.36 -20.30
CA ALA A 60 5.54 12.17 -20.51
C ALA A 60 6.19 13.37 -21.22
N SER A 61 7.52 13.43 -21.22
CA SER A 61 8.28 14.53 -21.83
C SER A 61 8.10 14.67 -23.34
N ASP A 62 7.68 13.61 -24.04
CA ASP A 62 7.36 13.57 -25.46
C ASP A 62 5.91 14.00 -25.76
N GLY A 63 5.11 14.21 -24.73
CA GLY A 63 3.73 14.64 -24.82
C GLY A 63 2.69 13.51 -24.75
N ASP A 64 3.12 12.26 -24.67
CA ASP A 64 2.24 11.11 -24.54
C ASP A 64 1.53 11.10 -23.17
N ILE A 65 0.22 10.86 -23.20
CA ILE A 65 -0.58 10.71 -21.98
C ILE A 65 -0.37 9.28 -21.44
N ILE A 66 0.17 9.20 -20.24
CA ILE A 66 0.45 7.92 -19.53
C ILE A 66 -0.78 7.40 -18.79
N ASP A 67 -1.49 8.31 -18.13
CA ASP A 67 -2.68 7.98 -17.35
C ASP A 67 -3.55 9.23 -17.19
N MET A 68 -4.83 9.03 -16.88
CA MET A 68 -5.77 10.12 -16.69
C MET A 68 -6.86 9.73 -15.72
N ILE A 69 -7.27 10.67 -14.89
CA ILE A 69 -8.47 10.55 -14.07
C ILE A 69 -9.39 11.74 -14.32
N GLU A 70 -10.65 11.48 -14.56
CA GLU A 70 -11.70 12.49 -14.64
C GLU A 70 -12.65 12.33 -13.47
N ARG A 71 -13.03 13.42 -12.85
CA ARG A 71 -13.94 13.44 -11.72
C ARG A 71 -15.04 14.48 -11.90
N LYS A 72 -16.24 14.10 -11.48
CA LYS A 72 -17.39 15.01 -11.34
C LYS A 72 -17.70 15.18 -9.87
N TYR A 73 -17.78 16.42 -9.40
CA TYR A 73 -18.09 16.74 -8.01
C TYR A 73 -18.87 18.04 -7.90
N GLU A 74 -19.52 18.23 -6.78
CA GLU A 74 -20.30 19.41 -6.46
C GLU A 74 -19.62 20.17 -5.31
N LEU A 75 -19.45 21.47 -5.49
CA LEU A 75 -19.00 22.39 -4.46
C LEU A 75 -20.22 23.12 -3.90
N ASP A 76 -20.32 23.20 -2.58
CA ASP A 76 -21.46 23.84 -1.89
C ASP A 76 -21.41 25.38 -1.95
N GLY A 77 -20.25 25.95 -2.26
CA GLY A 77 -20.03 27.40 -2.32
C GLY A 77 -19.91 28.07 -0.94
N GLU A 78 -20.11 27.33 0.14
CA GLU A 78 -19.96 27.82 1.50
C GLU A 78 -18.52 27.65 1.98
N SER A 79 -17.85 26.60 1.52
CA SER A 79 -16.45 26.33 1.85
C SER A 79 -15.52 27.12 0.93
N LEU A 80 -14.82 28.08 1.48
CA LEU A 80 -13.87 28.93 0.73
C LEU A 80 -12.72 28.11 0.12
N ILE A 81 -12.32 26.99 0.75
CA ILE A 81 -11.22 26.13 0.32
C ILE A 81 -11.62 24.68 0.54
N GLN A 82 -11.43 23.86 -0.48
CA GLN A 82 -11.69 22.42 -0.44
C GLN A 82 -10.46 21.62 -0.87
N ASP A 83 -10.26 20.47 -0.21
CA ASP A 83 -9.25 19.49 -0.56
C ASP A 83 -9.88 18.37 -1.38
N ILE A 84 -9.30 18.08 -2.54
CA ILE A 84 -9.69 16.98 -3.42
C ILE A 84 -8.48 16.06 -3.57
N ILE A 85 -8.70 14.76 -3.39
CA ILE A 85 -7.67 13.75 -3.48
C ILE A 85 -8.11 12.67 -4.47
N ASP A 86 -7.30 12.45 -5.48
CA ASP A 86 -7.44 11.33 -6.42
C ASP A 86 -6.27 10.36 -6.25
N GLU A 87 -6.58 9.08 -6.23
CA GLU A 87 -5.58 8.03 -6.06
C GLU A 87 -5.40 7.26 -7.37
N PHE A 88 -4.16 7.21 -7.84
CA PHE A 88 -3.71 6.41 -8.97
C PHE A 88 -3.10 5.12 -8.46
N ARG A 89 -3.62 3.97 -8.90
CA ARG A 89 -3.25 2.64 -8.36
C ARG A 89 -2.61 1.69 -9.35
N ASN A 90 -2.78 1.95 -10.64
CA ASN A 90 -2.39 0.99 -11.69
C ASN A 90 -1.58 1.65 -12.81
N THR A 91 -1.01 2.81 -12.56
CA THR A 91 -0.25 3.57 -13.55
C THR A 91 1.06 2.85 -13.88
N VAL A 92 1.34 2.70 -15.16
CA VAL A 92 2.58 2.13 -15.68
C VAL A 92 3.33 3.22 -16.44
N PHE A 93 4.49 3.60 -15.95
CA PHE A 93 5.33 4.59 -16.60
C PHE A 93 6.28 3.93 -17.62
N PRO A 94 6.72 4.64 -18.68
CA PRO A 94 7.79 4.15 -19.57
C PRO A 94 9.12 3.91 -18.87
N GLY A 95 9.38 4.63 -17.76
CA GLY A 95 10.59 4.51 -16.95
C GLY A 95 10.71 5.65 -15.94
N PRO A 96 11.79 5.70 -15.17
CA PRO A 96 12.06 6.81 -14.26
C PRO A 96 12.36 8.10 -15.03
N GLY A 97 11.99 9.23 -14.46
CA GLY A 97 12.19 10.54 -15.10
C GLY A 97 11.28 11.63 -14.56
N THR A 98 11.27 12.76 -15.22
CA THR A 98 10.36 13.87 -14.91
C THR A 98 9.11 13.76 -15.78
N TYR A 99 7.97 13.80 -15.15
CA TYR A 99 6.65 13.80 -15.79
C TYR A 99 5.91 15.08 -15.42
N THR A 100 4.88 15.38 -16.18
CA THR A 100 4.04 16.56 -15.93
C THR A 100 2.62 16.11 -15.63
N LEU A 101 2.06 16.58 -14.53
CA LEU A 101 0.64 16.50 -14.28
C LEU A 101 -0.02 17.74 -14.83
N ARG A 102 -0.96 17.59 -15.77
CA ARG A 102 -1.82 18.63 -16.32
C ARG A 102 -3.16 18.59 -15.65
N TYR A 103 -3.64 19.73 -15.23
CA TYR A 103 -4.93 19.85 -14.58
C TYR A 103 -5.88 20.71 -15.40
N TYR A 104 -7.08 20.18 -15.59
CA TYR A 104 -8.16 20.83 -16.33
C TYR A 104 -9.39 20.95 -15.45
N VAL A 105 -10.16 22.01 -15.67
CA VAL A 105 -11.53 22.11 -15.19
C VAL A 105 -12.42 22.37 -16.39
N TYR A 106 -13.36 21.46 -16.66
CA TYR A 106 -14.00 21.31 -17.96
C TYR A 106 -12.95 21.14 -19.06
N ASP A 107 -12.96 21.97 -20.08
CA ASP A 107 -11.96 21.97 -21.15
C ASP A 107 -10.85 23.02 -20.94
N ASP A 108 -10.90 23.76 -19.83
CA ASP A 108 -9.93 24.82 -19.55
C ASP A 108 -8.69 24.23 -18.85
N HIS A 109 -7.54 24.31 -19.49
CA HIS A 109 -6.25 23.99 -18.89
C HIS A 109 -5.88 25.03 -17.84
N LEU A 110 -5.63 24.61 -16.60
CA LEU A 110 -5.37 25.50 -15.48
C LEU A 110 -3.92 25.49 -15.00
N LEU A 111 -3.26 24.32 -15.01
CA LEU A 111 -1.96 24.14 -14.37
C LEU A 111 -1.19 22.97 -14.95
N ASP A 112 0.13 23.15 -15.04
CA ASP A 112 1.12 22.09 -15.25
C ASP A 112 2.03 22.02 -14.02
N THR A 113 2.17 20.82 -13.43
CA THR A 113 3.05 20.59 -12.28
C THR A 113 4.01 19.45 -12.61
N PRO A 114 5.34 19.70 -12.62
CA PRO A 114 6.31 18.63 -12.81
C PRO A 114 6.46 17.80 -11.52
N PHE A 115 6.65 16.49 -11.67
CA PHE A 115 6.96 15.58 -10.58
C PHE A 115 8.00 14.54 -11.00
N GLN A 116 8.64 13.92 -10.01
CA GLN A 116 9.67 12.92 -10.24
C GLN A 116 9.12 11.50 -10.13
N VAL A 117 9.45 10.67 -11.11
CA VAL A 117 9.27 9.22 -11.04
C VAL A 117 10.63 8.58 -10.85
N VAL A 118 10.82 7.88 -9.74
CA VAL A 118 12.12 7.30 -9.36
C VAL A 118 12.03 5.79 -9.28
N GLN A 119 13.09 5.12 -9.75
CA GLN A 119 13.21 3.67 -9.66
C GLN A 119 13.94 3.28 -8.38
N SER A 120 13.20 3.12 -7.32
CA SER A 120 13.72 2.70 -6.02
C SER A 120 12.61 2.16 -5.15
N ASP A 121 12.98 1.41 -4.11
CA ASP A 121 12.05 1.14 -3.03
C ASP A 121 11.65 2.46 -2.36
N PRO A 122 10.38 2.63 -2.04
CA PRO A 122 9.96 3.79 -1.26
C PRO A 122 10.54 3.72 0.16
N PRO A 123 10.77 4.88 0.81
CA PRO A 123 11.46 4.94 2.09
C PRO A 123 10.74 4.21 3.24
N TYR A 124 9.47 3.92 3.08
CA TYR A 124 8.69 3.17 4.08
C TYR A 124 8.73 1.63 3.85
N GLY A 125 9.45 1.14 2.85
CA GLY A 125 9.60 -0.30 2.56
C GLY A 125 8.41 -0.90 1.81
N ALA A 126 7.98 -2.06 2.19
CA ALA A 126 7.03 -2.91 1.47
C ALA A 126 5.78 -2.24 0.90
N VAL A 127 5.45 -2.56 -0.34
CA VAL A 127 4.19 -2.15 -0.94
C VAL A 127 3.45 -3.35 -1.53
N VAL A 128 2.17 -3.31 -1.30
CA VAL A 128 1.24 -4.34 -1.72
C VAL A 128 0.31 -3.76 -2.79
N PRO A 129 0.08 -4.44 -3.93
CA PRO A 129 -0.89 -3.96 -4.92
C PRO A 129 -2.24 -3.71 -4.30
N GLY A 130 -2.93 -2.67 -4.77
CA GLY A 130 -4.21 -2.23 -4.23
C GLY A 130 -5.24 -3.35 -3.98
N PRO A 131 -5.48 -4.29 -4.91
CA PRO A 131 -6.39 -5.41 -4.65
C PRO A 131 -5.92 -6.35 -3.54
N VAL A 132 -4.61 -6.60 -3.45
CA VAL A 132 -4.00 -7.44 -2.40
C VAL A 132 -4.03 -6.72 -1.07
N ASP A 133 -3.67 -5.42 -1.04
CA ASP A 133 -3.76 -4.55 0.14
C ASP A 133 -5.19 -4.53 0.72
N ALA A 134 -6.17 -4.29 -0.14
CA ALA A 134 -7.58 -4.31 0.25
C ALA A 134 -8.04 -5.68 0.79
N ALA A 135 -7.54 -6.76 0.23
CA ALA A 135 -7.86 -8.11 0.69
C ALA A 135 -7.15 -8.42 2.03
N LEU A 136 -5.88 -8.05 2.18
CA LEU A 136 -5.11 -8.21 3.43
C LEU A 136 -5.71 -7.40 4.59
N SER A 137 -6.16 -6.18 4.31
CA SER A 137 -6.79 -5.32 5.32
C SER A 137 -8.13 -5.90 5.83
N LYS A 138 -8.89 -6.59 4.97
CA LYS A 138 -10.24 -7.11 5.28
C LYS A 138 -10.25 -8.55 5.78
N SER A 139 -9.31 -9.38 5.30
CA SER A 139 -9.21 -10.80 5.68
C SER A 139 -8.42 -10.97 6.98
N THR A 140 -8.65 -12.09 7.65
CA THR A 140 -7.89 -12.50 8.85
C THR A 140 -7.07 -13.76 8.59
N ILE A 141 -7.24 -14.38 7.41
CA ILE A 141 -6.58 -15.63 7.04
C ILE A 141 -5.97 -15.49 5.64
N ALA A 142 -4.73 -15.92 5.49
CA ALA A 142 -4.02 -16.08 4.25
C ALA A 142 -3.36 -17.47 4.23
N TRP A 143 -2.72 -17.83 3.11
CA TRP A 143 -1.89 -19.03 3.03
C TRP A 143 -0.45 -18.61 2.82
N VAL A 144 0.45 -19.21 3.59
CA VAL A 144 1.89 -19.02 3.44
C VAL A 144 2.49 -20.34 2.94
N ALA A 145 3.21 -20.22 1.83
CA ALA A 145 3.94 -21.32 1.23
C ALA A 145 5.44 -21.13 1.49
N VAL A 146 6.01 -22.01 2.30
CA VAL A 146 7.39 -21.94 2.78
C VAL A 146 8.22 -23.02 2.10
N PRO A 147 9.26 -22.66 1.33
CA PRO A 147 10.20 -23.63 0.77
C PRO A 147 10.93 -24.40 1.88
N GLN A 148 11.09 -25.67 1.69
CA GLN A 148 11.83 -26.56 2.60
C GLN A 148 13.22 -26.86 2.04
N THR A 149 14.11 -27.34 2.89
CA THR A 149 15.51 -27.67 2.53
C THR A 149 15.65 -28.85 1.57
N ASP A 150 14.66 -29.72 1.52
CA ASP A 150 14.58 -30.88 0.62
C ASP A 150 14.03 -30.55 -0.77
N GLY A 151 13.69 -29.29 -1.03
CA GLY A 151 13.10 -28.80 -2.27
C GLY A 151 11.58 -28.87 -2.31
N ASP A 152 10.94 -29.43 -1.29
CA ASP A 152 9.49 -29.40 -1.11
C ASP A 152 9.00 -28.04 -0.64
N GLN A 153 7.69 -27.86 -0.64
CA GLN A 153 7.03 -26.63 -0.17
C GLN A 153 5.89 -26.98 0.80
N VAL A 154 5.92 -26.38 1.97
CA VAL A 154 4.82 -26.48 2.94
C VAL A 154 3.91 -25.26 2.80
N THR A 155 2.63 -25.52 2.49
CA THR A 155 1.61 -24.46 2.42
C THR A 155 0.64 -24.60 3.59
N LYS A 156 0.51 -23.55 4.40
CA LYS A 156 -0.39 -23.51 5.55
C LYS A 156 -1.29 -22.30 5.55
N ALA A 157 -2.55 -22.49 5.96
CA ALA A 157 -3.42 -21.39 6.30
C ALA A 157 -2.96 -20.78 7.63
N VAL A 158 -2.86 -19.45 7.67
CA VAL A 158 -2.40 -18.69 8.81
C VAL A 158 -3.33 -17.53 9.12
N TRP A 159 -3.55 -17.22 10.38
CA TRP A 159 -4.07 -15.92 10.79
C TRP A 159 -2.92 -14.94 10.92
N TYR A 160 -3.19 -13.66 10.66
CA TYR A 160 -2.16 -12.64 10.59
C TYR A 160 -2.65 -11.26 11.05
N GLY A 161 -1.71 -10.41 11.41
CA GLY A 161 -1.88 -9.00 11.49
C GLY A 161 -1.38 -8.33 10.21
N TYR A 162 -1.98 -7.21 9.85
CA TYR A 162 -1.56 -6.42 8.69
C TYR A 162 -1.44 -4.95 9.10
N ASP A 163 -0.28 -4.38 8.87
CA ASP A 163 0.03 -3.00 9.21
C ASP A 163 1.09 -2.45 8.25
N GLN A 164 0.86 -1.26 7.71
CA GLN A 164 1.79 -0.54 6.84
C GLN A 164 2.40 -1.39 5.71
N GLY A 165 1.56 -2.15 4.99
CA GLY A 165 2.01 -2.98 3.87
C GLY A 165 2.75 -4.26 4.27
N ARG A 166 2.90 -4.55 5.56
CA ARG A 166 3.57 -5.74 6.08
C ARG A 166 2.58 -6.69 6.75
N VAL A 167 2.84 -7.98 6.61
CA VAL A 167 2.08 -9.05 7.26
C VAL A 167 2.89 -9.58 8.43
N TYR A 168 2.23 -9.73 9.58
CA TYR A 168 2.85 -10.20 10.80
C TYR A 168 2.22 -11.51 11.23
N LEU A 169 3.02 -12.53 11.41
CA LEU A 169 2.62 -13.85 11.85
C LEU A 169 3.20 -14.15 13.23
N LEU A 170 2.34 -14.50 14.17
CA LEU A 170 2.77 -15.04 15.45
C LEU A 170 2.91 -16.54 15.32
N THR A 171 4.06 -17.09 15.68
CA THR A 171 4.33 -18.53 15.64
C THR A 171 4.98 -19.01 16.94
N GLY A 172 4.60 -20.18 17.41
CA GLY A 172 5.14 -20.80 18.62
C GLY A 172 4.13 -21.60 19.40
N PRO A 173 4.53 -22.12 20.58
CA PRO A 173 3.69 -22.98 21.40
C PRO A 173 2.34 -22.36 21.75
N GLY A 174 1.26 -23.11 21.46
CA GLY A 174 -0.11 -22.68 21.72
C GLY A 174 -0.70 -21.72 20.69
N GLU A 175 0.08 -21.36 19.67
CA GLU A 175 -0.33 -20.56 18.54
C GLU A 175 -0.17 -21.38 17.24
N GLN A 176 -0.16 -20.71 16.08
CA GLN A 176 0.07 -21.41 14.82
C GLN A 176 1.55 -21.76 14.66
N GLU A 177 1.79 -22.94 14.08
CA GLU A 177 3.13 -23.38 13.70
C GLU A 177 3.22 -23.57 12.20
N VAL A 178 4.17 -22.88 11.57
CA VAL A 178 4.48 -23.02 10.16
C VAL A 178 5.92 -23.49 10.04
N PRO A 179 6.16 -24.75 9.63
CA PRO A 179 7.51 -25.30 9.54
C PRO A 179 8.42 -24.44 8.66
N GLY A 180 9.60 -24.16 9.18
CA GLY A 180 10.62 -23.39 8.48
C GLY A 180 10.40 -21.88 8.43
N LEU A 181 9.24 -21.36 8.87
CA LEU A 181 8.93 -19.93 8.74
C LEU A 181 9.84 -19.04 9.62
N ALA A 182 10.13 -19.47 10.84
CA ALA A 182 10.98 -18.74 11.79
C ALA A 182 12.48 -19.03 11.64
N GLU A 183 12.89 -19.79 10.64
CA GLU A 183 14.27 -20.19 10.42
C GLU A 183 15.02 -19.24 9.49
N GLY A 184 15.44 -18.10 10.03
CA GLY A 184 16.20 -17.09 9.28
C GLY A 184 15.38 -16.31 8.23
N SER A 185 16.06 -15.48 7.46
CA SER A 185 15.46 -14.74 6.35
C SER A 185 15.34 -15.65 5.12
N LYS A 186 14.16 -15.71 4.53
CA LYS A 186 13.88 -16.49 3.32
C LYS A 186 12.76 -15.87 2.49
N HIS A 187 12.66 -16.30 1.24
CA HIS A 187 11.52 -15.97 0.39
C HIS A 187 10.39 -16.97 0.63
N VAL A 188 9.20 -16.44 0.86
CA VAL A 188 7.97 -17.23 0.99
C VAL A 188 6.90 -16.65 0.06
N LYS A 189 5.92 -17.47 -0.31
CA LYS A 189 4.77 -16.97 -1.06
C LYS A 189 3.59 -16.76 -0.13
N LEU A 190 3.01 -15.58 -0.18
CA LEU A 190 1.77 -15.22 0.49
C LEU A 190 0.62 -15.28 -0.51
N ILE A 191 -0.32 -16.18 -0.30
CA ILE A 191 -1.50 -16.36 -1.15
C ILE A 191 -2.70 -15.73 -0.45
N VAL A 192 -3.26 -14.71 -1.10
CA VAL A 192 -4.35 -13.90 -0.55
C VAL A 192 -5.66 -14.22 -1.24
N ARG A 193 -6.73 -14.37 -0.48
CA ARG A 193 -8.09 -14.57 -0.98
C ARG A 193 -9.00 -13.42 -0.61
N SER A 194 -9.95 -13.14 -1.49
CA SER A 194 -11.05 -12.24 -1.16
C SER A 194 -11.89 -12.81 -0.03
N LYS A 195 -12.23 -11.98 0.94
CA LYS A 195 -13.17 -12.32 2.01
C LYS A 195 -14.58 -12.59 1.46
N ASP A 196 -14.97 -11.83 0.45
CA ASP A 196 -16.36 -11.81 -0.02
C ASP A 196 -16.69 -12.98 -0.97
N VAL A 197 -15.76 -13.29 -1.89
CA VAL A 197 -15.98 -14.32 -2.93
C VAL A 197 -15.06 -15.55 -2.79
N GLN A 198 -14.20 -15.56 -1.79
CA GLN A 198 -13.25 -16.64 -1.48
C GLN A 198 -12.32 -17.05 -2.65
N SER A 199 -12.30 -16.28 -3.73
CA SER A 199 -11.39 -16.48 -4.84
C SER A 199 -9.98 -16.00 -4.51
N LYS A 200 -8.97 -16.55 -5.17
CA LYS A 200 -7.59 -16.06 -5.09
C LYS A 200 -7.55 -14.64 -5.66
N VAL A 201 -7.11 -13.68 -4.86
CA VAL A 201 -6.91 -12.29 -5.28
C VAL A 201 -5.51 -12.11 -5.88
N GLY A 202 -4.52 -12.73 -5.24
CA GLY A 202 -3.14 -12.63 -5.69
C GLY A 202 -2.22 -13.57 -4.91
N GLU A 203 -1.01 -13.67 -5.42
CA GLU A 203 0.11 -14.33 -4.79
C GLU A 203 1.27 -13.35 -4.76
N VAL A 204 1.88 -13.20 -3.61
CA VAL A 204 2.93 -12.21 -3.36
C VAL A 204 4.14 -12.93 -2.82
N THR A 205 5.30 -12.68 -3.41
CA THR A 205 6.56 -13.10 -2.80
C THR A 205 6.92 -12.15 -1.67
N CYS A 206 7.25 -12.70 -0.52
CA CYS A 206 7.65 -11.93 0.66
C CYS A 206 9.03 -12.39 1.15
N VAL A 207 9.79 -11.46 1.70
CA VAL A 207 10.97 -11.76 2.53
C VAL A 207 10.52 -11.88 3.97
N THR A 208 10.94 -12.95 4.65
CA THR A 208 10.68 -13.13 6.08
C THR A 208 11.77 -12.49 6.93
N GLN A 209 11.40 -11.93 8.07
CA GLN A 209 12.31 -11.42 9.08
C GLN A 209 11.72 -11.69 10.46
N LEU A 210 12.54 -12.22 11.38
CA LEU A 210 12.16 -12.27 12.80
C LEU A 210 12.18 -10.87 13.38
N LEU A 211 11.12 -10.50 14.05
CA LEU A 211 11.02 -9.22 14.72
C LEU A 211 11.74 -9.30 16.08
N PRO A 212 12.75 -8.44 16.34
CA PRO A 212 13.42 -8.40 17.65
C PRO A 212 12.42 -8.08 18.76
N LYS A 213 12.58 -8.70 19.94
CA LYS A 213 11.65 -8.53 21.09
C LYS A 213 11.86 -7.20 21.82
N ASP A 214 11.73 -6.10 21.06
CA ASP A 214 11.86 -4.71 21.49
C ASP A 214 10.50 -3.97 21.55
N ALA A 215 10.52 -2.65 21.50
CA ALA A 215 9.33 -1.82 21.54
C ALA A 215 8.43 -2.01 20.31
N GLU A 216 9.02 -2.26 19.14
CA GLU A 216 8.23 -2.52 17.92
C GLU A 216 7.53 -3.86 17.98
N TRP A 217 8.20 -4.88 18.52
CA TRP A 217 7.57 -6.17 18.78
C TRP A 217 6.34 -6.03 19.70
N GLU A 218 6.47 -5.23 20.79
CA GLU A 218 5.34 -4.98 21.71
C GLU A 218 4.20 -4.24 21.04
N ARG A 219 4.51 -3.23 20.24
CA ARG A 219 3.51 -2.49 19.46
C ARG A 219 2.74 -3.44 18.54
N ILE A 220 3.43 -4.24 17.75
CA ILE A 220 2.82 -5.18 16.81
C ILE A 220 1.98 -6.24 17.58
N ALA A 221 2.49 -6.77 18.66
CA ALA A 221 1.75 -7.75 19.48
C ALA A 221 0.44 -7.17 20.03
N ARG A 222 0.47 -5.95 20.58
CA ARG A 222 -0.69 -5.33 21.24
C ARG A 222 -1.68 -4.71 20.26
N GLU A 223 -1.20 -3.94 19.30
CA GLU A 223 -2.06 -3.12 18.45
C GLU A 223 -2.51 -3.86 17.18
N VAL A 224 -1.68 -4.78 16.68
CA VAL A 224 -1.94 -5.45 15.40
C VAL A 224 -2.41 -6.89 15.58
N LEU A 225 -1.77 -7.68 16.44
CA LEU A 225 -2.06 -9.11 16.57
C LEU A 225 -3.15 -9.42 17.59
N LEU A 226 -3.13 -8.76 18.75
CA LEU A 226 -4.06 -9.06 19.85
C LEU A 226 -5.52 -8.94 19.41
N GLY A 227 -5.87 -7.89 18.68
CA GLY A 227 -7.22 -7.67 18.18
C GLY A 227 -7.65 -8.62 17.03
N ARG A 228 -6.70 -9.32 16.41
CA ARG A 228 -6.95 -10.30 15.34
C ARG A 228 -7.11 -11.73 15.83
N ARG A 229 -6.58 -12.03 17.00
CA ARG A 229 -6.66 -13.36 17.61
C ARG A 229 -7.97 -13.50 18.39
N LEU A 230 -8.91 -14.21 17.81
CA LEU A 230 -10.19 -14.51 18.45
C LEU A 230 -10.02 -15.62 19.52
N ASN A 231 -10.83 -15.57 20.57
CA ASN A 231 -10.90 -16.58 21.62
C ASN A 231 -9.62 -16.78 22.45
N LEU A 232 -8.92 -15.69 22.76
CA LEU A 232 -7.84 -15.72 23.73
C LEU A 232 -8.40 -15.94 25.14
N LEU A 233 -7.99 -17.04 25.79
CA LEU A 233 -8.40 -17.36 27.16
C LEU A 233 -7.77 -16.43 28.20
N ASP A 234 -6.58 -15.94 27.91
CA ASP A 234 -5.74 -15.10 28.78
C ASP A 234 -5.84 -13.59 28.47
N GLY A 235 -6.62 -13.20 27.45
CA GLY A 235 -6.84 -11.80 27.11
C GLY A 235 -5.53 -11.04 26.88
N GLU A 236 -5.36 -9.87 27.51
CA GLU A 236 -4.15 -9.05 27.38
C GLU A 236 -2.87 -9.71 27.90
N LYS A 237 -2.99 -10.68 28.82
CA LYS A 237 -1.83 -11.45 29.30
C LYS A 237 -1.23 -12.37 28.25
N ALA A 238 -1.94 -12.58 27.15
CA ALA A 238 -1.41 -13.31 25.99
C ALA A 238 -0.10 -12.70 25.48
N VAL A 239 0.03 -11.37 25.49
CA VAL A 239 1.23 -10.69 25.01
C VAL A 239 2.47 -11.06 25.81
N ASP A 240 2.33 -11.21 27.14
CA ASP A 240 3.45 -11.60 28.01
C ASP A 240 3.87 -13.06 27.73
N ARG A 241 2.91 -13.95 27.51
CA ARG A 241 3.16 -15.33 27.09
C ARG A 241 3.81 -15.38 25.70
N TRP A 242 3.30 -14.63 24.74
CA TRP A 242 3.87 -14.55 23.39
C TRP A 242 5.29 -14.05 23.41
N LYS A 243 5.58 -13.01 24.19
CA LYS A 243 6.94 -12.46 24.33
C LYS A 243 7.94 -13.49 24.83
N LYS A 244 7.49 -14.39 25.71
CA LYS A 244 8.31 -15.46 26.28
C LYS A 244 8.49 -16.64 25.31
N ASP A 245 7.39 -17.12 24.74
CA ASP A 245 7.33 -18.45 24.14
C ASP A 245 7.14 -18.44 22.61
N CYS A 246 6.83 -17.27 22.02
CA CYS A 246 6.53 -17.14 20.58
C CYS A 246 7.46 -16.16 19.89
N GLU A 247 7.48 -16.25 18.55
CA GLU A 247 8.17 -15.31 17.68
C GLU A 247 7.16 -14.59 16.78
N ILE A 248 7.42 -13.32 16.46
CA ILE A 248 6.72 -12.61 15.41
C ILE A 248 7.58 -12.64 14.17
N VAL A 249 7.05 -13.20 13.09
CA VAL A 249 7.68 -13.18 11.78
C VAL A 249 7.00 -12.09 10.94
N GLN A 250 7.78 -11.11 10.51
CA GLN A 250 7.36 -10.10 9.56
C GLN A 250 7.57 -10.62 8.14
N LEU A 251 6.54 -10.52 7.32
CA LEU A 251 6.60 -10.77 5.88
C LEU A 251 6.54 -9.42 5.15
N THR A 252 7.62 -9.11 4.46
CA THR A 252 7.73 -7.91 3.65
C THR A 252 7.55 -8.27 2.18
N PRO A 253 6.46 -7.86 1.52
CA PRO A 253 6.27 -8.09 0.10
C PRO A 253 7.41 -7.52 -0.74
N ILE A 254 7.81 -8.28 -1.77
CA ILE A 254 8.77 -7.85 -2.77
C ILE A 254 8.09 -7.87 -4.15
N LEU A 255 8.39 -6.86 -4.94
CA LEU A 255 7.64 -6.58 -6.18
C LEU A 255 8.03 -7.43 -7.40
N ASP A 256 9.14 -8.16 -7.33
CA ASP A 256 9.75 -8.84 -8.48
C ASP A 256 8.86 -9.87 -9.20
N HIS A 257 7.65 -10.13 -8.70
CA HIS A 257 6.77 -11.16 -9.26
C HIS A 257 5.31 -10.73 -9.49
N PHE A 258 5.02 -9.44 -9.48
CA PHE A 258 3.64 -8.99 -9.73
C PHE A 258 3.23 -9.02 -11.21
N PHE A 259 4.19 -9.11 -12.13
CA PHE A 259 3.97 -8.97 -13.56
C PHE A 259 4.45 -10.17 -14.40
N ALA A 260 4.66 -11.32 -13.80
CA ALA A 260 4.83 -12.56 -14.53
C ALA A 260 3.45 -13.25 -14.64
N GLU A 261 2.76 -12.96 -15.70
CA GLU A 261 1.62 -13.54 -16.45
C GLU A 261 0.50 -12.55 -16.71
#